data_1e4dd9a970f86e20265519abe39b8265
#
_entry.id   1e4dd9a970f86e20265519abe39b8265
#
_cell.length_a   1.000
_cell.length_b   1.000
_cell.length_c   1.000
_cell.angle_alpha   90.00
_cell.angle_beta   90.00
_cell.angle_gamma   90.00
#
_symmetry.space_group_name_H-M   'P 1'
#
loop_
_entity.id
_entity.type
_entity.pdbx_description
1 polymer ?
#
loop_
_entity_poly.entity_id
_entity_poly.type
_entity_poly.pdbx_seq_one_letter_code
_entity_poly.pdbx_strand_id
1 'polypeptide(L)'
;MKQTLAALAVSAGLLPGLAAAGPYDQPYGLIESGDRSQTRNQERVAIARIDGKSPRDPRRPEPLAPGKHLVEISFTSARTVVGDDLKTIEIDVEPCKRYRVVAQYHTSVSGKWDPVVGVEDIGECRRKFMKGQPAAR
;
A
#
# COMPACT_ATOMS: atom_id res chain seq x y z
N MET A 1 -31.13 68.15 -12.48
CA MET A 1 -30.57 67.10 -11.57
C MET A 1 -30.85 65.75 -12.17
N LYS A 2 -29.83 65.11 -12.78
CA LYS A 2 -29.93 63.76 -13.37
C LYS A 2 -29.13 62.84 -12.53
N GLN A 3 -29.80 61.95 -11.80
CA GLN A 3 -29.15 60.85 -11.05
C GLN A 3 -29.01 59.64 -11.96
N THR A 4 -27.78 59.25 -12.28
CA THR A 4 -27.43 58.03 -12.98
C THR A 4 -27.24 56.93 -11.96
N LEU A 5 -28.11 55.91 -11.99
CA LEU A 5 -27.99 54.68 -11.23
C LEU A 5 -27.03 53.74 -11.97
N ALA A 6 -25.85 53.45 -11.35
CA ALA A 6 -24.93 52.44 -11.83
C ALA A 6 -25.37 51.07 -11.28
N ALA A 7 -25.72 50.14 -12.18
CA ALA A 7 -26.01 48.76 -11.85
C ALA A 7 -24.71 47.96 -11.71
N LEU A 8 -24.41 47.50 -10.52
CA LEU A 8 -23.32 46.53 -10.24
C LEU A 8 -23.79 45.12 -10.62
N ALA A 9 -23.24 44.58 -11.69
CA ALA A 9 -23.42 43.19 -12.06
C ALA A 9 -22.47 42.31 -11.22
N VAL A 10 -23.02 41.54 -10.29
CA VAL A 10 -22.29 40.54 -9.52
C VAL A 10 -22.19 39.29 -10.36
N SER A 11 -21.00 39.03 -10.92
CA SER A 11 -20.67 37.77 -11.61
C SER A 11 -20.44 36.68 -10.57
N ALA A 12 -21.41 35.79 -10.39
CA ALA A 12 -21.23 34.54 -9.63
C ALA A 12 -20.32 33.61 -10.42
N GLY A 13 -19.04 33.58 -10.04
CA GLY A 13 -18.08 32.61 -10.57
C GLY A 13 -18.42 31.20 -10.08
N LEU A 14 -18.87 30.32 -10.97
CA LEU A 14 -18.93 28.89 -10.71
C LEU A 14 -17.49 28.38 -10.59
N LEU A 15 -17.04 28.10 -9.39
CA LEU A 15 -15.81 27.33 -9.17
C LEU A 15 -16.10 25.88 -9.60
N PRO A 16 -15.34 25.31 -10.57
CA PRO A 16 -15.44 23.89 -10.85
C PRO A 16 -15.01 23.13 -9.61
N GLY A 17 -15.93 22.35 -9.03
CA GLY A 17 -15.62 21.46 -7.93
C GLY A 17 -14.51 20.52 -8.35
N LEU A 18 -13.35 20.59 -7.69
CA LEU A 18 -12.30 19.59 -7.82
C LEU A 18 -12.88 18.27 -7.29
N ALA A 19 -13.32 17.42 -8.20
CA ALA A 19 -13.65 16.03 -7.87
C ALA A 19 -12.36 15.40 -7.32
N ALA A 20 -12.32 15.09 -6.04
CA ALA A 20 -11.22 14.38 -5.44
C ALA A 20 -11.13 12.99 -6.09
N ALA A 21 -10.04 12.73 -6.81
CA ALA A 21 -9.79 11.43 -7.40
C ALA A 21 -9.73 10.38 -6.28
N GLY A 22 -10.42 9.26 -6.46
CA GLY A 22 -10.38 8.15 -5.52
C GLY A 22 -9.01 7.47 -5.53
N PRO A 23 -8.71 6.67 -4.49
CA PRO A 23 -7.39 6.01 -4.37
C PRO A 23 -7.10 5.01 -5.50
N TYR A 24 -8.11 4.57 -6.25
CA TYR A 24 -8.00 3.71 -7.43
C TYR A 24 -8.09 4.48 -8.76
N ASP A 25 -8.18 5.80 -8.73
CA ASP A 25 -8.25 6.64 -9.93
C ASP A 25 -6.88 7.10 -10.42
N GLN A 26 -5.84 6.70 -9.73
CA GLN A 26 -4.44 6.90 -10.06
C GLN A 26 -3.67 5.59 -9.93
N PRO A 27 -2.47 5.46 -10.53
CA PRO A 27 -1.63 4.29 -10.34
C PRO A 27 -1.35 4.06 -8.86
N TYR A 28 -1.53 2.83 -8.39
CA TYR A 28 -1.40 2.46 -6.98
C TYR A 28 -0.58 1.18 -6.82
N GLY A 29 -0.06 0.96 -5.63
CA GLY A 29 0.49 -0.31 -5.19
C GLY A 29 -0.29 -0.91 -4.04
N LEU A 30 -0.04 -2.17 -3.73
CA LEU A 30 -0.63 -2.89 -2.62
C LEU A 30 0.45 -3.55 -1.78
N ILE A 31 0.29 -3.52 -0.46
CA ILE A 31 1.14 -4.27 0.47
C ILE A 31 0.24 -5.22 1.26
N GLU A 32 0.56 -6.50 1.25
CA GLU A 32 -0.23 -7.53 1.91
C GLU A 32 0.64 -8.64 2.51
N SER A 33 0.06 -9.43 3.39
CA SER A 33 0.69 -10.65 3.88
C SER A 33 0.76 -11.69 2.75
N GLY A 34 1.92 -12.30 2.58
CA GLY A 34 2.11 -13.40 1.65
C GLY A 34 1.59 -14.73 2.20
N ASP A 35 1.62 -15.74 1.37
CA ASP A 35 1.16 -17.08 1.72
C ASP A 35 2.25 -17.89 2.42
N ARG A 36 1.80 -18.79 3.31
CA ARG A 36 2.66 -19.76 3.95
C ARG A 36 3.29 -20.71 2.92
N SER A 37 4.58 -21.01 3.07
CA SER A 37 5.27 -22.00 2.27
C SER A 37 6.21 -22.85 3.14
N GLN A 38 5.84 -24.10 3.37
CA GLN A 38 6.65 -25.01 4.19
C GLN A 38 8.00 -25.32 3.52
N THR A 39 8.02 -25.49 2.20
CA THR A 39 9.25 -25.78 1.45
C THR A 39 10.26 -24.65 1.48
N ARG A 40 9.80 -23.41 1.69
CA ARG A 40 10.65 -22.23 1.81
C ARG A 40 10.83 -21.76 3.25
N ASN A 41 10.28 -22.46 4.23
CA ASN A 41 10.25 -22.03 5.65
C ASN A 41 9.65 -20.64 5.83
N GLN A 42 8.57 -20.34 5.09
CA GLN A 42 7.89 -19.06 5.11
C GLN A 42 6.54 -19.16 5.83
N GLU A 43 6.28 -18.17 6.66
CA GLU A 43 5.03 -18.04 7.39
C GLU A 43 4.38 -16.67 7.13
N ARG A 44 3.07 -16.62 7.32
CA ARG A 44 2.32 -15.37 7.21
C ARG A 44 2.72 -14.38 8.28
N VAL A 45 2.76 -13.10 7.94
CA VAL A 45 2.89 -11.99 8.87
C VAL A 45 1.58 -11.22 8.96
N ALA A 46 1.39 -10.43 10.00
CA ALA A 46 0.35 -9.40 10.03
C ALA A 46 0.97 -8.05 9.67
N ILE A 47 0.33 -7.30 8.79
CA ILE A 47 0.68 -5.90 8.56
C ILE A 47 0.06 -5.10 9.69
N ALA A 48 0.90 -4.63 10.62
CA ALA A 48 0.44 -3.91 11.80
C ALA A 48 0.15 -2.44 11.49
N ARG A 49 1.07 -1.78 10.76
CA ARG A 49 0.93 -0.38 10.35
C ARG A 49 1.63 -0.14 9.02
N ILE A 50 1.11 0.83 8.27
CA ILE A 50 1.77 1.42 7.10
C ILE A 50 1.80 2.93 7.35
N ASP A 51 3.00 3.53 7.35
CA ASP A 51 3.23 4.94 7.65
C ASP A 51 2.58 5.38 8.99
N GLY A 52 2.69 4.52 10.00
CA GLY A 52 2.15 4.74 11.33
C GLY A 52 0.63 4.55 11.46
N LYS A 53 -0.08 4.17 10.39
CA LYS A 53 -1.53 3.96 10.38
C LYS A 53 -1.84 2.47 10.29
N SER A 54 -2.74 1.99 11.15
CA SER A 54 -3.24 0.63 11.08
C SER A 54 -4.19 0.45 9.89
N PRO A 55 -4.11 -0.67 9.15
CA PRO A 55 -5.06 -1.00 8.10
C PRO A 55 -6.49 -1.02 8.64
N ARG A 56 -7.45 -0.54 7.87
CA ARG A 56 -8.88 -0.59 8.23
C ARG A 56 -9.40 -2.01 8.28
N ASP A 57 -8.96 -2.82 7.33
CA ASP A 57 -9.26 -4.24 7.27
C ASP A 57 -7.96 -5.03 7.05
N PRO A 58 -7.49 -5.80 8.04
CA PRO A 58 -6.27 -6.59 7.94
C PRO A 58 -6.30 -7.64 6.82
N ARG A 59 -7.48 -7.96 6.28
CA ARG A 59 -7.67 -8.96 5.22
C ARG A 59 -7.71 -8.35 3.83
N ARG A 60 -7.83 -7.02 3.73
CA ARG A 60 -7.93 -6.32 2.44
C ARG A 60 -6.86 -5.25 2.36
N PRO A 61 -5.87 -5.39 1.48
CA PRO A 61 -4.86 -4.37 1.28
C PRO A 61 -5.51 -3.10 0.76
N GLU A 62 -5.07 -1.97 1.29
CA GLU A 62 -5.49 -0.65 0.84
C GLU A 62 -4.55 -0.14 -0.26
N PRO A 63 -5.06 0.60 -1.26
CA PRO A 63 -4.24 1.19 -2.30
C PRO A 63 -3.32 2.26 -1.71
N LEU A 64 -2.04 2.18 -2.07
CA LEU A 64 -0.99 3.10 -1.67
C LEU A 64 -0.49 3.89 -2.88
N ALA A 65 -0.18 5.16 -2.67
CA ALA A 65 0.50 5.95 -3.68
C ALA A 65 1.91 5.38 -3.94
N PRO A 66 2.44 5.47 -5.17
CA PRO A 66 3.83 5.14 -5.42
C PRO A 66 4.79 5.96 -4.55
N GLY A 67 5.88 5.35 -4.11
CA GLY A 67 6.89 5.96 -3.26
C GLY A 67 7.26 5.10 -2.06
N LYS A 68 8.07 5.65 -1.17
CA LYS A 68 8.57 4.96 0.02
C LYS A 68 7.54 4.91 1.13
N HIS A 69 7.31 3.72 1.66
CA HIS A 69 6.41 3.46 2.77
C HIS A 69 7.12 2.69 3.89
N LEU A 70 6.89 3.09 5.13
CA LEU A 70 7.33 2.35 6.31
C LEU A 70 6.26 1.34 6.71
N VAL A 71 6.62 0.08 6.71
CA VAL A 71 5.71 -1.03 7.00
C VAL A 71 6.13 -1.71 8.29
N GLU A 72 5.28 -1.65 9.29
CA GLU A 72 5.45 -2.41 10.54
C GLU A 72 4.71 -3.74 10.38
N ILE A 73 5.46 -4.81 10.54
CA ILE A 73 4.97 -6.18 10.43
C ILE A 73 5.12 -6.89 11.76
N SER A 74 4.10 -7.62 12.16
CA SER A 74 4.14 -8.48 13.32
C SER A 74 4.01 -9.94 12.90
N PHE A 75 4.72 -10.79 13.64
CA PHE A 75 4.69 -12.21 13.43
C PHE A 75 4.72 -12.92 14.78
N THR A 76 3.64 -13.64 15.08
CA THR A 76 3.54 -14.46 16.28
C THR A 76 3.58 -15.92 15.87
N SER A 77 4.65 -16.61 16.30
CA SER A 77 4.81 -18.04 16.10
C SER A 77 4.72 -18.77 17.45
N ALA A 78 4.15 -19.95 17.45
CA ALA A 78 4.23 -20.87 18.59
C ALA A 78 5.68 -21.25 18.96
N ARG A 79 6.65 -20.94 18.10
CA ARG A 79 8.09 -21.19 18.29
C ARG A 79 8.84 -19.97 18.83
N THR A 80 8.23 -18.79 18.83
CA THR A 80 8.84 -17.55 19.34
C THR A 80 8.56 -17.45 20.82
N VAL A 81 9.47 -17.92 21.64
CA VAL A 81 9.28 -17.96 23.11
C VAL A 81 9.64 -16.61 23.71
N VAL A 82 10.09 -15.65 23.26
CA VAL A 82 10.40 -14.27 23.70
C VAL A 82 11.26 -13.59 22.63
N GLY A 83 10.76 -12.59 21.96
CA GLY A 83 11.54 -11.79 21.04
C GLY A 83 10.65 -10.81 20.26
N ASP A 84 11.26 -9.85 19.63
CA ASP A 84 10.59 -8.82 18.86
C ASP A 84 9.69 -9.40 17.77
N ASP A 85 8.41 -9.52 18.10
CA ASP A 85 7.38 -9.93 17.12
C ASP A 85 7.08 -8.81 16.11
N LEU A 86 7.68 -7.64 16.27
CA LEU A 86 7.47 -6.47 15.44
C LEU A 86 8.76 -6.08 14.72
N LYS A 87 8.69 -5.97 13.40
CA LYS A 87 9.79 -5.45 12.58
C LYS A 87 9.28 -4.35 11.66
N THR A 88 10.12 -3.36 11.40
CA THR A 88 9.84 -2.27 10.46
C THR A 88 10.73 -2.42 9.24
N ILE A 89 10.12 -2.36 8.05
CA ILE A 89 10.81 -2.36 6.77
C ILE A 89 10.37 -1.17 5.92
N GLU A 90 11.25 -0.67 5.08
CA GLU A 90 10.92 0.32 4.05
C GLU A 90 10.65 -0.41 2.74
N ILE A 91 9.53 -0.10 2.11
CA ILE A 91 9.17 -0.61 0.77
C ILE A 91 9.00 0.58 -0.15
N ASP A 92 9.78 0.62 -1.24
CA ASP A 92 9.58 1.58 -2.32
C ASP A 92 8.52 1.03 -3.28
N VAL A 93 7.31 1.56 -3.16
CA VAL A 93 6.14 1.09 -3.89
C VAL A 93 6.13 1.67 -5.29
N GLU A 94 6.27 0.79 -6.29
CA GLU A 94 6.13 1.13 -7.70
C GLU A 94 4.65 1.13 -8.13
N PRO A 95 4.30 1.89 -9.18
CA PRO A 95 2.95 1.86 -9.74
C PRO A 95 2.53 0.47 -10.19
N CYS A 96 1.30 0.07 -9.85
CA CYS A 96 0.71 -1.21 -10.27
C CYS A 96 1.47 -2.46 -9.83
N LYS A 97 2.14 -2.39 -8.67
CA LYS A 97 2.84 -3.52 -8.04
C LYS A 97 2.18 -3.92 -6.74
N ARG A 98 2.21 -5.22 -6.48
CA ARG A 98 1.77 -5.84 -5.23
C ARG A 98 2.97 -6.43 -4.51
N TYR A 99 3.12 -6.10 -3.25
CA TYR A 99 4.19 -6.53 -2.37
C TYR A 99 3.64 -7.50 -1.35
N ARG A 100 4.11 -8.76 -1.38
CA ARG A 100 3.72 -9.79 -0.43
C ARG A 100 4.82 -10.01 0.58
N VAL A 101 4.52 -9.75 1.83
CA VAL A 101 5.49 -9.87 2.92
C VAL A 101 5.25 -11.18 3.68
N VAL A 102 6.32 -11.93 3.90
CA VAL A 102 6.34 -13.16 4.70
C VAL A 102 7.48 -13.14 5.69
N ALA A 103 7.34 -13.89 6.77
CA ALA A 103 8.44 -14.18 7.69
C ALA A 103 9.16 -15.43 7.20
N GLN A 104 10.46 -15.34 6.97
CA GLN A 104 11.30 -16.48 6.61
C GLN A 104 12.20 -16.88 7.79
N TYR A 105 12.13 -18.15 8.16
CA TYR A 105 13.02 -18.72 9.17
C TYR A 105 14.33 -19.17 8.54
N HIS A 106 15.43 -18.90 9.27
CA HIS A 106 16.75 -19.38 8.85
C HIS A 106 16.93 -20.87 9.12
N THR A 107 16.36 -21.37 10.21
CA THR A 107 16.39 -22.79 10.56
C THR A 107 15.06 -23.20 11.22
N SER A 108 14.74 -24.49 11.18
CA SER A 108 13.53 -25.05 11.79
C SER A 108 13.54 -24.97 13.34
N VAL A 109 14.69 -24.70 13.96
CA VAL A 109 14.89 -24.68 15.41
C VAL A 109 15.04 -23.26 15.96
N SER A 110 15.48 -22.31 15.14
CA SER A 110 15.67 -20.92 15.54
C SER A 110 14.37 -20.14 15.40
N GLY A 111 13.96 -19.43 16.47
CA GLY A 111 12.87 -18.46 16.41
C GLY A 111 13.20 -17.18 15.65
N LYS A 112 14.41 -17.06 15.11
CA LYS A 112 14.84 -15.91 14.31
C LYS A 112 14.24 -15.98 12.92
N TRP A 113 13.67 -14.89 12.48
CA TRP A 113 13.07 -14.73 11.17
C TRP A 113 13.44 -13.39 10.54
N ASP A 114 13.42 -13.36 9.22
CA ASP A 114 13.56 -12.11 8.47
C ASP A 114 12.36 -11.89 7.55
N PRO A 115 11.98 -10.64 7.35
CA PRO A 115 10.96 -10.30 6.38
C PRO A 115 11.49 -10.50 4.96
N VAL A 116 10.73 -11.22 4.16
CA VAL A 116 10.99 -11.39 2.72
C VAL A 116 9.81 -10.81 1.95
N VAL A 117 10.11 -10.00 0.95
CA VAL A 117 9.12 -9.30 0.13
C VAL A 117 9.13 -9.87 -1.28
N GLY A 118 8.02 -10.47 -1.68
CA GLY A 118 7.76 -10.85 -3.07
C GLY A 118 7.04 -9.72 -3.79
N VAL A 119 7.36 -9.50 -5.07
CA VAL A 119 6.75 -8.44 -5.88
C VAL A 119 6.09 -9.05 -7.12
N GLU A 120 4.86 -8.64 -7.41
CA GLU A 120 4.12 -9.06 -8.60
C GLU A 120 3.32 -7.91 -9.20
N ASP A 121 2.95 -8.04 -10.49
CA ASP A 121 2.15 -7.05 -11.18
C ASP A 121 0.67 -7.12 -10.79
N ILE A 122 0.03 -5.95 -10.62
CA ILE A 122 -1.43 -5.83 -10.51
C ILE A 122 -1.98 -5.66 -11.93
N GLY A 123 -2.43 -6.76 -12.53
CA GLY A 123 -2.86 -6.79 -13.94
C GLY A 123 -3.98 -5.79 -14.27
N GLU A 124 -4.93 -5.59 -13.36
CA GLU A 124 -6.02 -4.62 -13.54
C GLU A 124 -5.50 -3.18 -13.57
N CYS A 125 -4.66 -2.80 -12.61
CA CYS A 125 -4.02 -1.49 -12.55
C CYS A 125 -3.19 -1.22 -13.81
N ARG A 126 -2.40 -2.20 -14.26
CA ARG A 126 -1.60 -2.07 -15.48
C ARG A 126 -2.46 -1.85 -16.72
N ARG A 127 -3.55 -2.58 -16.86
CA ARG A 127 -4.49 -2.38 -17.98
C ARG A 127 -5.12 -1.00 -17.96
N LYS A 128 -5.40 -0.45 -16.78
CA LYS A 128 -6.01 0.88 -16.63
C LYS A 128 -5.01 2.01 -16.90
N PHE A 129 -3.79 1.93 -16.36
CA PHE A 129 -2.86 3.06 -16.30
C PHE A 129 -1.58 2.90 -17.13
N MET A 130 -1.21 1.68 -17.51
CA MET A 130 0.08 1.39 -18.14
C MET A 130 -0.09 0.73 -19.52
N LYS A 131 -1.08 1.16 -20.28
CA LYS A 131 -1.31 0.66 -21.64
C LYS A 131 -0.08 0.92 -22.51
N GLY A 132 0.49 -0.14 -23.10
CA GLY A 132 1.65 -0.06 -23.99
C GLY A 132 3.02 -0.21 -23.31
N GLN A 133 3.11 -0.34 -21.98
CA GLN A 133 4.35 -0.68 -21.32
C GLN A 133 4.49 -2.21 -21.17
N PRO A 134 5.64 -2.81 -21.57
CA PRO A 134 5.88 -4.23 -21.36
C PRO A 134 5.92 -4.53 -19.85
N ALA A 135 5.46 -5.74 -19.49
CA ALA A 135 5.64 -6.22 -18.12
C ALA A 135 7.14 -6.32 -17.81
N ALA A 136 7.57 -5.80 -16.68
CA ALA A 136 8.93 -6.03 -16.20
C ALA A 136 9.10 -7.54 -15.95
N ARG A 137 10.09 -8.15 -16.60
CA ARG A 137 10.45 -9.56 -16.43
C ARG A 137 11.31 -9.75 -15.20
#